data_693ee7fa2d1cb7a2a941fd5170f5823d
#
_entry.id   693ee7fa2d1cb7a2a941fd5170f5823d
#
_cell.length_a   1.000
_cell.length_b   1.000
_cell.length_c   1.000
_cell.angle_alpha   90.00
_cell.angle_beta   90.00
_cell.angle_gamma   90.00
#
_symmetry.space_group_name_H-M   'P 1'
#
loop_
_entity.id
_entity.type
_entity.pdbx_description
1 polymer ?
#
loop_
_entity_poly.entity_id
_entity_poly.type
_entity_poly.pdbx_seq_one_letter_code
_entity_poly.pdbx_strand_id
1 'polypeptide(L)'
;MIQPARHVSQKLRRLARVSIAVIVASAVTLALPAADPPKDLARLVAHRESETQAERNRYTYRQTVRVEELTERGSRNGEYRETRDIIFSPSKERQDLVVAAPRSTLKNLILTEEDFADIRNIQPFVLVEDLFPIYETKFKGEQAVEGEDCWVLQVRPRQILQGQRLFDGLLWVRKQDYSVVQSEGQAVPQIRTTKSENLFPRFTTIRHKFGDFWFPAQTTADDTLFFRGGPQRIKLSVRYENYRKFGSDTIITFTP
;
A
#
# COMPACT_ATOMS: atom_id res chain seq x y z
N MET A 1 -59.16 -59.45 -24.65
CA MET A 1 -59.70 -60.63 -23.90
C MET A 1 -59.38 -60.44 -22.45
N ILE A 2 -60.41 -60.13 -21.69
CA ILE A 2 -60.71 -60.65 -20.34
C ILE A 2 -59.83 -60.16 -19.20
N GLN A 3 -60.47 -59.30 -18.37
CA GLN A 3 -60.32 -59.12 -16.93
C GLN A 3 -60.40 -60.44 -16.12
N PRO A 4 -60.20 -60.49 -14.78
CA PRO A 4 -60.62 -59.50 -13.78
C PRO A 4 -59.72 -59.35 -12.52
N ALA A 5 -60.17 -58.41 -11.70
CA ALA A 5 -59.82 -57.97 -10.40
C ALA A 5 -59.72 -59.05 -9.25
N ARG A 6 -59.07 -58.69 -8.16
CA ARG A 6 -59.56 -58.85 -6.76
C ARG A 6 -58.81 -58.06 -5.75
N HIS A 7 -59.56 -57.37 -4.94
CA HIS A 7 -59.34 -56.80 -3.61
C HIS A 7 -58.31 -57.48 -2.74
N VAL A 8 -57.60 -56.74 -1.87
CA VAL A 8 -57.65 -56.92 -0.40
C VAL A 8 -56.86 -55.80 0.32
N SER A 9 -57.59 -55.15 1.17
CA SER A 9 -57.30 -54.76 2.57
C SER A 9 -56.44 -53.59 2.88
N GLN A 10 -57.10 -52.56 3.37
CA GLN A 10 -56.59 -51.46 4.18
C GLN A 10 -55.90 -51.97 5.45
N LYS A 11 -54.66 -51.56 5.67
CA LYS A 11 -54.09 -51.45 7.04
C LYS A 11 -53.61 -50.06 7.27
N LEU A 12 -54.37 -49.35 8.09
CA LEU A 12 -53.95 -48.07 8.69
C LEU A 12 -52.60 -48.24 9.35
N ARG A 13 -51.59 -47.53 8.89
CA ARG A 13 -50.39 -47.21 9.68
C ARG A 13 -50.43 -45.71 9.98
N ARG A 14 -50.65 -45.42 11.27
CA ARG A 14 -50.49 -44.09 11.85
C ARG A 14 -49.02 -43.69 11.72
N LEU A 15 -48.75 -42.73 10.85
CA LEU A 15 -47.46 -42.06 10.80
C LEU A 15 -47.46 -40.99 11.89
N ALA A 16 -46.68 -41.22 12.93
CA ALA A 16 -46.35 -40.21 13.93
C ALA A 16 -45.58 -39.09 13.25
N ARG A 17 -46.13 -37.88 13.26
CA ARG A 17 -45.44 -36.66 12.82
C ARG A 17 -44.47 -36.28 13.95
N VAL A 18 -43.18 -36.55 13.75
CA VAL A 18 -42.10 -35.99 14.57
C VAL A 18 -41.85 -34.61 14.06
N SER A 19 -42.31 -33.58 14.76
CA SER A 19 -41.99 -32.20 14.49
C SER A 19 -40.58 -31.93 15.02
N ILE A 20 -39.59 -31.84 14.13
CA ILE A 20 -38.25 -31.36 14.44
C ILE A 20 -38.35 -29.84 14.54
N ALA A 21 -38.34 -29.34 15.76
CA ALA A 21 -38.16 -27.90 16.01
C ALA A 21 -36.69 -27.54 15.76
N VAL A 22 -36.41 -26.90 14.63
CA VAL A 22 -35.10 -26.31 14.38
C VAL A 22 -34.98 -25.05 15.22
N ILE A 23 -34.25 -25.11 16.31
CA ILE A 23 -33.86 -23.95 17.11
C ILE A 23 -32.75 -23.24 16.31
N VAL A 24 -33.09 -22.18 15.58
CA VAL A 24 -32.13 -21.25 15.02
C VAL A 24 -31.58 -20.41 16.17
N ALA A 25 -30.43 -20.79 16.71
CA ALA A 25 -29.68 -19.98 17.65
C ALA A 25 -29.10 -18.78 16.86
N SER A 26 -29.80 -17.65 16.90
CA SER A 26 -29.25 -16.39 16.41
C SER A 26 -28.10 -15.98 17.33
N ALA A 27 -26.87 -16.22 16.89
CA ALA A 27 -25.69 -15.66 17.54
C ALA A 27 -25.73 -14.13 17.35
N VAL A 28 -26.19 -13.44 18.38
CA VAL A 28 -26.04 -11.98 18.50
C VAL A 28 -24.56 -11.74 18.75
N THR A 29 -23.83 -11.44 17.69
CA THR A 29 -22.47 -10.89 17.80
C THR A 29 -22.61 -9.50 18.45
N LEU A 30 -22.35 -9.45 19.75
CA LEU A 30 -22.14 -8.19 20.46
C LEU A 30 -20.92 -7.53 19.81
N ALA A 31 -21.15 -6.57 18.93
CA ALA A 31 -20.10 -5.67 18.48
C ALA A 31 -19.61 -4.91 19.71
N LEU A 32 -18.41 -5.25 20.18
CA LEU A 32 -17.72 -4.45 21.18
C LEU A 32 -17.64 -3.02 20.66
N PRO A 33 -17.93 -1.99 21.48
CA PRO A 33 -17.77 -0.61 21.03
C PRO A 33 -16.32 -0.41 20.59
N ALA A 34 -16.15 0.15 19.40
CA ALA A 34 -14.84 0.51 18.87
C ALA A 34 -14.15 1.41 19.90
N ALA A 35 -12.96 1.03 20.33
CA ALA A 35 -12.21 1.83 21.30
C ALA A 35 -11.82 3.16 20.64
N ASP A 36 -12.09 4.28 21.29
CA ASP A 36 -11.63 5.58 20.81
C ASP A 36 -10.11 5.57 20.63
N PRO A 37 -9.59 6.18 19.55
CA PRO A 37 -8.15 6.25 19.35
C PRO A 37 -7.50 7.10 20.45
N PRO A 38 -6.24 6.83 20.80
CA PRO A 38 -5.50 7.68 21.71
C PRO A 38 -5.53 9.15 21.25
N LYS A 39 -5.66 10.09 22.18
CA LYS A 39 -5.72 11.54 21.86
C LYS A 39 -4.49 12.03 21.11
N ASP A 40 -3.35 11.38 21.30
CA ASP A 40 -2.05 11.66 20.70
C ASP A 40 -1.67 10.66 19.58
N LEU A 41 -2.64 9.93 19.01
CA LEU A 41 -2.42 8.90 17.98
C LEU A 41 -1.42 9.35 16.91
N ALA A 42 -1.59 10.53 16.34
CA ALA A 42 -0.72 11.00 15.27
C ALA A 42 0.74 11.19 15.70
N ARG A 43 0.98 11.57 16.97
CA ARG A 43 2.33 11.68 17.54
C ARG A 43 2.95 10.30 17.76
N LEU A 44 2.17 9.34 18.27
CA LEU A 44 2.61 7.95 18.45
C LEU A 44 2.98 7.32 17.11
N VAL A 45 2.18 7.57 16.07
CA VAL A 45 2.49 7.14 14.70
C VAL A 45 3.78 7.78 14.20
N ALA A 46 3.96 9.10 14.39
CA ALA A 46 5.16 9.80 13.93
C ALA A 46 6.42 9.28 14.62
N HIS A 47 6.35 8.99 15.91
CA HIS A 47 7.43 8.38 16.65
C HIS A 47 7.76 6.98 16.08
N ARG A 48 6.74 6.13 15.93
CA ARG A 48 6.94 4.76 15.40
C ARG A 48 7.48 4.76 13.96
N GLU A 49 7.03 5.69 13.12
CA GLU A 49 7.55 5.85 11.76
C GLU A 49 9.00 6.31 11.75
N SER A 50 9.42 7.19 12.67
CA SER A 50 10.83 7.59 12.83
C SER A 50 11.71 6.40 13.23
N GLU A 51 11.27 5.55 14.17
CA GLU A 51 11.95 4.31 14.51
C GLU A 51 12.05 3.36 13.30
N THR A 52 10.94 3.19 12.58
CA THR A 52 10.86 2.32 11.39
C THR A 52 11.82 2.81 10.30
N GLN A 53 11.88 4.11 10.06
CA GLN A 53 12.81 4.72 9.10
C GLN A 53 14.27 4.49 9.52
N ALA A 54 14.58 4.73 10.80
CA ALA A 54 15.93 4.53 11.34
C ALA A 54 16.37 3.06 11.23
N GLU A 55 15.47 2.11 11.53
CA GLU A 55 15.77 0.68 11.41
C GLU A 55 15.91 0.26 9.95
N ARG A 56 15.02 0.71 9.05
CA ARG A 56 15.11 0.39 7.63
C ARG A 56 16.44 0.82 7.00
N ASN A 57 17.01 1.94 7.44
CA ASN A 57 18.31 2.42 6.97
C ASN A 57 19.48 1.49 7.38
N ARG A 58 19.20 0.44 8.15
CA ARG A 58 20.16 -0.64 8.51
C ARG A 58 20.00 -1.88 7.64
N TYR A 59 19.15 -1.82 6.59
CA TYR A 59 18.90 -2.91 5.67
C TYR A 59 19.30 -2.54 4.25
N THR A 60 19.81 -3.50 3.51
CA THR A 60 19.82 -3.47 2.04
C THR A 60 18.52 -4.08 1.53
N TYR A 61 18.10 -3.68 0.36
CA TYR A 61 16.95 -4.29 -0.30
C TYR A 61 17.00 -4.07 -1.81
N ARG A 62 16.28 -4.89 -2.56
CA ARG A 62 16.08 -4.72 -4.00
C ARG A 62 14.82 -3.94 -4.27
N GLN A 63 14.93 -2.91 -5.12
CA GLN A 63 13.81 -2.15 -5.63
C GLN A 63 13.65 -2.39 -7.13
N THR A 64 12.47 -2.87 -7.56
CA THR A 64 12.11 -3.00 -8.98
C THR A 64 10.99 -2.02 -9.27
N VAL A 65 11.24 -1.10 -10.19
CA VAL A 65 10.27 -0.10 -10.66
C VAL A 65 9.76 -0.49 -12.03
N ARG A 66 8.46 -0.37 -12.24
CA ARG A 66 7.78 -0.56 -13.52
C ARG A 66 6.72 0.50 -13.71
N VAL A 67 6.78 1.22 -14.82
CA VAL A 67 5.77 2.18 -15.26
C VAL A 67 5.23 1.73 -16.60
N GLU A 68 3.92 1.58 -16.72
CA GLU A 68 3.25 1.19 -17.96
C GLU A 68 2.37 2.35 -18.46
N GLU A 69 2.52 2.69 -19.73
CA GLU A 69 1.51 3.47 -20.44
C GLU A 69 0.39 2.55 -20.91
N LEU A 70 -0.84 2.97 -20.73
CA LEU A 70 -2.00 2.25 -21.24
C LEU A 70 -2.73 3.08 -22.29
N THR A 71 -3.30 2.39 -23.29
CA THR A 71 -4.25 2.97 -24.21
C THR A 71 -5.57 3.24 -23.48
N GLU A 72 -6.48 3.99 -24.10
CA GLU A 72 -7.85 4.19 -23.58
C GLU A 72 -8.58 2.85 -23.32
N ARG A 73 -8.29 1.83 -24.13
CA ARG A 73 -8.86 0.48 -23.98
C ARG A 73 -8.17 -0.36 -22.90
N GLY A 74 -7.19 0.20 -22.20
CA GLY A 74 -6.46 -0.47 -21.12
C GLY A 74 -5.35 -1.43 -21.58
N SER A 75 -5.06 -1.50 -22.87
CA SER A 75 -3.92 -2.28 -23.37
C SER A 75 -2.62 -1.55 -23.16
N ARG A 76 -1.53 -2.27 -22.83
CA ARG A 76 -0.20 -1.70 -22.66
C ARG A 76 0.31 -1.15 -24.00
N ASN A 77 0.74 0.11 -23.99
CA ASN A 77 1.30 0.83 -25.14
C ASN A 77 2.81 1.03 -25.05
N GLY A 78 3.35 1.09 -23.84
CA GLY A 78 4.76 1.22 -23.54
C GLY A 78 5.06 0.86 -22.11
N GLU A 79 6.34 0.67 -21.78
CA GLU A 79 6.80 0.29 -20.46
C GLU A 79 8.17 0.90 -20.17
N TYR A 80 8.35 1.36 -18.94
CA TYR A 80 9.65 1.59 -18.33
C TYR A 80 9.89 0.54 -17.24
N ARG A 81 11.13 0.04 -17.12
CA ARG A 81 11.53 -0.86 -16.06
C ARG A 81 12.98 -0.67 -15.65
N GLU A 82 13.24 -0.67 -14.34
CA GLU A 82 14.57 -0.71 -13.75
C GLU A 82 14.60 -1.61 -12.50
N THR A 83 15.78 -2.09 -12.15
CA THR A 83 16.00 -2.82 -10.89
C THR A 83 17.30 -2.32 -10.26
N ARG A 84 17.24 -1.97 -8.98
CA ARG A 84 18.36 -1.48 -8.19
C ARG A 84 18.46 -2.21 -6.88
N ASP A 85 19.67 -2.43 -6.40
CA ASP A 85 19.93 -2.79 -5.01
C ASP A 85 20.22 -1.50 -4.24
N ILE A 86 19.45 -1.28 -3.20
CA ILE A 86 19.54 -0.10 -2.34
C ILE A 86 20.39 -0.47 -1.13
N ILE A 87 21.45 0.30 -0.94
CA ILE A 87 22.42 0.11 0.15
C ILE A 87 22.52 1.43 0.90
N PHE A 88 22.76 1.37 2.19
CA PHE A 88 23.09 2.55 3.00
C PHE A 88 24.53 2.46 3.46
N SER A 89 25.28 3.55 3.30
CA SER A 89 26.64 3.66 3.85
C SER A 89 26.61 3.69 5.38
N PRO A 90 27.74 3.51 6.06
CA PRO A 90 27.84 3.72 7.50
C PRO A 90 27.39 5.13 7.94
N SER A 91 27.56 6.14 7.07
CA SER A 91 27.04 7.51 7.24
C SER A 91 25.54 7.67 6.99
N LYS A 92 24.81 6.54 6.71
CA LYS A 92 23.38 6.48 6.37
C LYS A 92 23.02 7.14 5.04
N GLU A 93 23.98 7.35 4.17
CA GLU A 93 23.74 7.84 2.82
C GLU A 93 23.25 6.70 1.93
N ARG A 94 22.16 6.94 1.21
CA ARG A 94 21.59 5.99 0.27
C ARG A 94 22.46 5.89 -0.98
N GLN A 95 22.75 4.66 -1.40
CA GLN A 95 23.41 4.33 -2.66
C GLN A 95 22.53 3.38 -3.47
N ASP A 96 22.37 3.67 -4.73
CA ASP A 96 21.53 2.91 -5.65
C ASP A 96 22.40 2.18 -6.67
N LEU A 97 22.61 0.88 -6.50
CA LEU A 97 23.37 0.03 -7.42
C LEU A 97 22.45 -0.53 -8.50
N VAL A 98 22.77 -0.24 -9.76
CA VAL A 98 22.00 -0.75 -10.89
C VAL A 98 22.24 -2.25 -11.04
N VAL A 99 21.19 -3.07 -10.90
CA VAL A 99 21.21 -4.53 -11.12
C VAL A 99 20.81 -4.85 -12.56
N ALA A 100 19.78 -4.18 -13.07
CA ALA A 100 19.37 -4.25 -14.46
C ALA A 100 19.24 -2.84 -15.02
N ALA A 101 19.92 -2.58 -16.12
CA ALA A 101 19.90 -1.29 -16.78
C ALA A 101 18.47 -0.86 -17.11
N PRO A 102 18.14 0.44 -16.95
CA PRO A 102 16.85 0.97 -17.30
C PRO A 102 16.51 0.67 -18.76
N ARG A 103 15.27 0.22 -18.99
CA ARG A 103 14.71 0.01 -20.33
C ARG A 103 13.42 0.77 -20.45
N SER A 104 13.25 1.52 -21.54
CA SER A 104 12.05 2.27 -21.83
C SER A 104 11.55 2.00 -23.24
N THR A 105 10.26 1.72 -23.36
CA THR A 105 9.48 1.70 -24.60
C THR A 105 8.28 2.64 -24.51
N LEU A 106 8.30 3.56 -23.55
CA LEU A 106 7.27 4.59 -23.40
C LEU A 106 7.22 5.44 -24.66
N LYS A 107 6.02 5.87 -25.06
CA LYS A 107 5.78 6.63 -26.30
C LYS A 107 5.26 8.04 -26.04
N ASN A 108 4.41 8.17 -25.05
CA ASN A 108 3.74 9.43 -24.72
C ASN A 108 4.32 10.08 -23.45
N LEU A 109 4.87 9.27 -22.54
CA LEU A 109 5.48 9.75 -21.30
C LEU A 109 6.99 9.87 -21.46
N ILE A 110 7.51 10.96 -20.95
CA ILE A 110 8.95 11.17 -20.76
C ILE A 110 9.16 11.25 -19.26
N LEU A 111 9.90 10.28 -18.70
CA LEU A 111 10.28 10.31 -17.29
C LEU A 111 11.46 11.26 -17.11
N THR A 112 11.34 12.20 -16.18
CA THR A 112 12.36 13.16 -15.81
C THR A 112 13.16 12.68 -14.59
N GLU A 113 14.28 13.33 -14.26
CA GLU A 113 15.02 13.03 -13.04
C GLU A 113 14.18 13.26 -11.78
N GLU A 114 13.27 14.22 -11.79
CA GLU A 114 12.32 14.47 -10.72
C GLU A 114 11.35 13.29 -10.55
N ASP A 115 10.84 12.74 -11.67
CA ASP A 115 9.98 11.54 -11.63
C ASP A 115 10.72 10.33 -11.03
N PHE A 116 11.98 10.13 -11.43
CA PHE A 116 12.80 9.07 -10.87
C PHE A 116 13.09 9.29 -9.38
N ALA A 117 13.34 10.54 -8.98
CA ALA A 117 13.52 10.89 -7.57
C ALA A 117 12.24 10.60 -6.76
N ASP A 118 11.08 11.02 -7.27
CA ASP A 118 9.78 10.75 -6.63
C ASP A 118 9.50 9.26 -6.50
N ILE A 119 9.71 8.48 -7.57
CA ILE A 119 9.50 7.03 -7.60
C ILE A 119 10.46 6.32 -6.63
N ARG A 120 11.74 6.68 -6.62
CA ARG A 120 12.74 6.10 -5.72
C ARG A 120 12.48 6.47 -4.26
N ASN A 121 11.94 7.65 -4.02
CA ASN A 121 11.72 8.22 -2.70
C ASN A 121 10.25 8.18 -2.24
N ILE A 122 9.38 7.41 -2.92
CA ILE A 122 7.96 7.27 -2.55
C ILE A 122 7.75 6.77 -1.11
N GLN A 123 8.75 6.09 -0.55
CA GLN A 123 8.77 5.64 0.85
C GLN A 123 8.88 6.75 1.89
N PRO A 124 9.61 7.88 1.63
CA PRO A 124 9.68 8.99 2.58
C PRO A 124 8.35 9.72 2.78
N PHE A 125 7.32 9.43 2.00
CA PHE A 125 5.97 9.94 2.27
C PHE A 125 5.38 9.24 3.50
N VAL A 126 6.04 9.41 4.62
CA VAL A 126 5.65 8.87 5.92
C VAL A 126 5.57 10.00 6.95
N LEU A 127 4.71 9.82 7.93
CA LEU A 127 4.53 10.77 9.01
C LEU A 127 5.61 10.56 10.07
N VAL A 128 6.83 11.09 9.83
CA VAL A 128 7.93 11.05 10.82
C VAL A 128 7.93 12.30 11.72
N GLU A 129 8.63 12.22 12.86
CA GLU A 129 8.65 13.30 13.87
C GLU A 129 9.08 14.64 13.28
N ASP A 130 10.10 14.67 12.44
CA ASP A 130 10.62 15.89 11.80
C ASP A 130 9.60 16.54 10.86
N LEU A 131 8.75 15.73 10.22
CA LEU A 131 7.72 16.20 9.30
C LEU A 131 6.36 16.41 9.98
N PHE A 132 6.16 15.89 11.19
CA PHE A 132 4.89 15.97 11.89
C PHE A 132 4.33 17.41 12.00
N PRO A 133 5.13 18.45 12.30
CA PRO A 133 4.59 19.80 12.45
C PRO A 133 4.00 20.39 11.16
N ILE A 134 4.44 19.93 9.99
CA ILE A 134 3.95 20.44 8.70
C ILE A 134 2.66 19.76 8.23
N TYR A 135 2.23 18.71 8.94
CA TYR A 135 1.01 17.99 8.62
C TYR A 135 -0.14 18.34 9.57
N GLU A 136 -1.33 18.33 9.04
CA GLU A 136 -2.56 18.16 9.81
C GLU A 136 -3.00 16.70 9.71
N THR A 137 -3.60 16.20 10.79
CA THR A 137 -4.06 14.83 10.86
C THR A 137 -5.50 14.78 11.36
N LYS A 138 -6.27 13.81 10.84
CA LYS A 138 -7.65 13.60 11.25
C LYS A 138 -7.97 12.12 11.33
N PHE A 139 -8.50 11.66 12.44
CA PHE A 139 -9.05 10.31 12.57
C PHE A 139 -10.26 10.12 11.65
N LYS A 140 -10.30 9.01 10.91
CA LYS A 140 -11.35 8.70 9.93
C LYS A 140 -12.18 7.48 10.29
N GLY A 141 -11.77 6.72 11.28
CA GLY A 141 -12.44 5.49 11.69
C GLY A 141 -11.47 4.32 11.83
N GLU A 142 -12.00 3.13 11.77
CA GLU A 142 -11.28 1.88 11.92
C GLU A 142 -11.52 0.98 10.72
N GLN A 143 -10.50 0.22 10.33
CA GLN A 143 -10.59 -0.75 9.26
C GLN A 143 -9.53 -1.83 9.43
N ALA A 144 -9.89 -3.11 9.28
CA ALA A 144 -8.90 -4.17 9.21
C ALA A 144 -8.25 -4.21 7.83
N VAL A 145 -6.93 -4.38 7.81
CA VAL A 145 -6.11 -4.51 6.59
C VAL A 145 -5.15 -5.67 6.78
N GLU A 146 -5.13 -6.61 5.83
CA GLU A 146 -4.23 -7.79 5.87
C GLU A 146 -4.34 -8.61 7.19
N GLY A 147 -5.51 -8.57 7.84
CA GLY A 147 -5.74 -9.24 9.12
C GLY A 147 -5.31 -8.44 10.35
N GLU A 148 -4.79 -7.24 10.19
CA GLU A 148 -4.43 -6.33 11.27
C GLU A 148 -5.54 -5.32 11.56
N ASP A 149 -5.90 -5.16 12.84
CA ASP A 149 -6.83 -4.12 13.28
C ASP A 149 -6.16 -2.75 13.26
N CYS A 150 -6.70 -1.84 12.47
CA CYS A 150 -6.11 -0.53 12.23
C CYS A 150 -7.04 0.63 12.55
N TRP A 151 -6.47 1.72 13.03
CA TRP A 151 -7.05 3.05 12.89
C TRP A 151 -6.72 3.64 11.53
N VAL A 152 -7.65 4.39 10.94
CA VAL A 152 -7.44 5.12 9.70
C VAL A 152 -7.19 6.58 10.04
N LEU A 153 -5.99 7.06 9.71
CA LEU A 153 -5.55 8.42 9.95
C LEU A 153 -5.37 9.14 8.62
N GLN A 154 -6.12 10.22 8.41
CA GLN A 154 -5.88 11.14 7.31
C GLN A 154 -4.69 12.02 7.65
N VAL A 155 -3.79 12.18 6.69
CA VAL A 155 -2.61 13.04 6.77
C VAL A 155 -2.63 13.98 5.58
N ARG A 156 -2.46 15.27 5.83
CA ARG A 156 -2.49 16.31 4.80
C ARG A 156 -1.51 17.43 5.15
N PRO A 157 -0.72 17.96 4.19
CA PRO A 157 0.12 19.12 4.45
C PRO A 157 -0.71 20.34 4.85
N ARG A 158 -0.29 21.07 5.89
CA ARG A 158 -0.91 22.35 6.30
C ARG A 158 -0.73 23.43 5.25
N GLN A 159 0.39 23.35 4.54
CA GLN A 159 0.73 24.27 3.45
C GLN A 159 1.61 23.55 2.42
N ILE A 160 1.52 23.99 1.19
CA ILE A 160 2.42 23.51 0.13
C ILE A 160 3.72 24.30 0.20
N LEU A 161 4.83 23.58 0.39
CA LEU A 161 6.16 24.15 0.42
C LEU A 161 6.76 24.10 -0.99
N GLN A 162 7.35 25.21 -1.43
CA GLN A 162 7.97 25.28 -2.75
C GLN A 162 9.19 24.34 -2.81
N GLY A 163 9.29 23.57 -3.90
CA GLY A 163 10.39 22.63 -4.10
C GLY A 163 10.33 21.35 -3.26
N GLN A 164 9.25 21.14 -2.50
CA GLN A 164 9.05 19.94 -1.70
C GLN A 164 7.78 19.21 -2.11
N ARG A 165 7.92 17.89 -2.31
CA ARG A 165 6.75 17.02 -2.42
C ARG A 165 6.41 16.43 -1.06
N LEU A 166 5.14 16.51 -0.72
CA LEU A 166 4.59 16.03 0.54
C LEU A 166 3.48 15.01 0.28
N PHE A 167 3.12 14.22 1.27
CA PHE A 167 2.07 13.23 1.17
C PHE A 167 0.70 13.82 1.54
N ASP A 168 -0.33 13.55 0.73
CA ASP A 168 -1.74 13.79 1.06
C ASP A 168 -2.51 12.48 0.89
N GLY A 169 -3.01 11.91 1.99
CA GLY A 169 -3.67 10.61 1.93
C GLY A 169 -4.12 10.04 3.27
N LEU A 170 -4.24 8.72 3.30
CA LEU A 170 -4.66 7.92 4.44
C LEU A 170 -3.53 6.97 4.87
N LEU A 171 -3.40 6.78 6.17
CA LEU A 171 -2.54 5.77 6.78
C LEU A 171 -3.40 4.79 7.57
N TRP A 172 -3.18 3.51 7.37
CA TRP A 172 -3.74 2.44 8.20
C TRP A 172 -2.71 2.09 9.27
N VAL A 173 -3.05 2.44 10.49
CA VAL A 173 -2.20 2.40 11.67
C VAL A 173 -2.62 1.24 12.55
N ARG A 174 -1.76 0.28 12.71
CA ARG A 174 -1.97 -0.89 13.55
C ARG A 174 -2.23 -0.49 15.01
N LYS A 175 -3.29 -1.03 15.61
CA LYS A 175 -3.68 -0.66 16.99
C LYS A 175 -2.69 -1.10 18.06
N GLN A 176 -1.95 -2.17 17.81
CA GLN A 176 -1.06 -2.78 18.80
C GLN A 176 0.24 -2.01 19.04
N ASP A 177 0.80 -1.39 18.00
CA ASP A 177 2.15 -0.82 18.06
C ASP A 177 2.32 0.47 17.24
N TYR A 178 1.21 1.05 16.75
CA TYR A 178 1.17 2.28 15.97
C TYR A 178 1.94 2.22 14.63
N SER A 179 2.33 1.03 14.19
CA SER A 179 2.98 0.84 12.89
C SER A 179 2.02 1.12 11.75
N VAL A 180 2.49 1.82 10.72
CA VAL A 180 1.74 1.97 9.47
C VAL A 180 1.90 0.66 8.67
N VAL A 181 0.78 0.02 8.33
CA VAL A 181 0.75 -1.21 7.52
C VAL A 181 0.37 -0.95 6.07
N GLN A 182 -0.38 0.12 5.83
CA GLN A 182 -0.76 0.57 4.49
C GLN A 182 -0.84 2.09 4.45
N SER A 183 -0.47 2.67 3.31
CA SER A 183 -0.77 4.06 2.99
C SER A 183 -1.42 4.15 1.61
N GLU A 184 -2.36 5.08 1.44
CA GLU A 184 -2.99 5.39 0.16
C GLU A 184 -3.09 6.90 0.01
N GLY A 185 -2.58 7.45 -1.09
CA GLY A 185 -2.59 8.88 -1.30
C GLY A 185 -1.85 9.29 -2.55
N GLN A 186 -1.40 10.52 -2.55
CA GLN A 186 -0.65 11.12 -3.66
C GLN A 186 0.45 12.03 -3.15
N ALA A 187 1.43 12.28 -4.00
CA ALA A 187 2.43 13.31 -3.77
C ALA A 187 1.88 14.68 -4.19
N VAL A 188 2.01 15.68 -3.34
CA VAL A 188 1.56 17.06 -3.60
C VAL A 188 2.70 18.05 -3.39
N PRO A 189 2.74 19.14 -4.18
CA PRO A 189 1.81 19.53 -5.23
C PRO A 189 2.00 18.74 -6.53
N GLN A 190 0.93 18.64 -7.32
CA GLN A 190 1.07 18.34 -8.73
C GLN A 190 1.70 19.54 -9.43
N ILE A 191 2.85 19.36 -10.10
CA ILE A 191 3.59 20.48 -10.69
C ILE A 191 3.05 20.75 -12.09
N ARG A 192 2.57 21.98 -12.31
CA ARG A 192 2.10 22.46 -13.61
C ARG A 192 2.65 23.86 -13.84
N THR A 193 3.65 23.96 -14.71
CA THR A 193 4.22 25.24 -15.13
C THR A 193 3.88 25.49 -16.61
N THR A 194 4.20 26.66 -17.12
CA THR A 194 4.04 26.95 -18.56
C THR A 194 4.91 26.07 -19.46
N LYS A 195 6.03 25.55 -18.92
CA LYS A 195 7.04 24.78 -19.67
C LYS A 195 6.96 23.28 -19.43
N SER A 196 6.48 22.83 -18.26
CA SER A 196 6.50 21.43 -17.89
C SER A 196 5.32 21.05 -17.00
N GLU A 197 4.96 19.79 -17.02
CA GLU A 197 4.02 19.17 -16.10
C GLU A 197 4.69 17.95 -15.50
N ASN A 198 4.67 17.85 -14.17
CA ASN A 198 5.11 16.68 -13.44
C ASN A 198 3.97 16.27 -12.52
N LEU A 199 3.22 15.25 -12.95
CA LEU A 199 2.05 14.72 -12.28
C LEU A 199 2.41 13.38 -11.66
N PHE A 200 2.00 13.17 -10.42
CA PHE A 200 2.21 11.92 -9.73
C PHE A 200 0.86 11.20 -9.54
N PRO A 201 0.77 9.88 -9.84
CA PRO A 201 -0.47 9.14 -9.67
C PRO A 201 -0.84 8.98 -8.20
N ARG A 202 -2.11 8.73 -7.95
CA ARG A 202 -2.56 8.21 -6.67
C ARG A 202 -2.06 6.77 -6.50
N PHE A 203 -1.48 6.46 -5.35
CA PHE A 203 -0.83 5.17 -5.10
C PHE A 203 -1.25 4.56 -3.77
N THR A 204 -1.09 3.24 -3.68
CA THR A 204 -1.19 2.46 -2.44
C THR A 204 0.13 1.78 -2.18
N THR A 205 0.65 1.91 -0.96
CA THR A 205 1.81 1.16 -0.48
C THR A 205 1.38 0.19 0.61
N ILE A 206 1.66 -1.09 0.41
CA ILE A 206 1.47 -2.15 1.40
C ILE A 206 2.82 -2.43 2.04
N ARG A 207 2.82 -2.65 3.35
CA ARG A 207 4.01 -3.00 4.13
C ARG A 207 3.89 -4.40 4.70
N HIS A 208 5.01 -5.09 4.82
CA HIS A 208 5.11 -6.38 5.48
C HIS A 208 6.02 -6.28 6.71
N LYS A 209 5.79 -7.20 7.64
CA LYS A 209 6.54 -7.26 8.89
C LYS A 209 7.91 -7.90 8.68
N PHE A 210 8.97 -7.20 9.15
CA PHE A 210 10.34 -7.66 9.21
C PHE A 210 10.88 -7.44 10.63
N GLY A 211 11.04 -8.52 11.39
CA GLY A 211 11.31 -8.41 12.84
C GLY A 211 10.15 -7.69 13.55
N ASP A 212 10.44 -6.59 14.21
CA ASP A 212 9.46 -5.77 14.92
C ASP A 212 8.96 -4.56 14.12
N PHE A 213 9.37 -4.43 12.85
CA PHE A 213 9.09 -3.27 12.01
C PHE A 213 8.32 -3.65 10.74
N TRP A 214 7.60 -2.69 10.17
CA TRP A 214 6.85 -2.84 8.93
C TRP A 214 7.51 -2.04 7.81
N PHE A 215 8.10 -2.75 6.84
CA PHE A 215 8.76 -2.14 5.70
C PHE A 215 7.90 -2.23 4.43
N PRO A 216 8.03 -1.28 3.50
CA PRO A 216 7.37 -1.36 2.20
C PRO A 216 7.64 -2.70 1.52
N ALA A 217 6.58 -3.33 1.03
CA ALA A 217 6.65 -4.54 0.22
C ALA A 217 6.30 -4.25 -1.23
N GLN A 218 5.27 -3.44 -1.43
CA GLN A 218 4.83 -3.06 -2.77
C GLN A 218 4.14 -1.70 -2.74
N THR A 219 4.42 -0.87 -3.75
CA THR A 219 3.64 0.32 -4.09
C THR A 219 3.01 0.12 -5.46
N THR A 220 1.72 0.41 -5.59
CA THR A 220 0.98 0.31 -6.85
C THR A 220 0.16 1.57 -7.12
N ALA A 221 -0.01 1.89 -8.41
CA ALA A 221 -0.99 2.86 -8.86
C ALA A 221 -1.62 2.36 -10.18
N ASP A 222 -2.90 2.63 -10.38
CA ASP A 222 -3.62 2.53 -11.65
C ASP A 222 -4.48 3.79 -11.75
N ASP A 223 -4.00 4.76 -12.50
CA ASP A 223 -4.56 6.12 -12.49
C ASP A 223 -4.54 6.73 -13.89
N THR A 224 -5.28 7.82 -14.06
CA THR A 224 -5.27 8.64 -15.26
C THR A 224 -4.72 10.02 -14.94
N LEU A 225 -3.57 10.34 -15.49
CA LEU A 225 -2.93 11.65 -15.35
C LEU A 225 -3.47 12.58 -16.44
N PHE A 226 -4.02 13.71 -16.03
CA PHE A 226 -4.62 14.69 -16.93
C PHE A 226 -3.63 15.79 -17.29
N PHE A 227 -2.81 15.52 -18.30
CA PHE A 227 -1.90 16.51 -18.87
C PHE A 227 -2.65 17.50 -19.79
N ARG A 228 -2.03 18.65 -20.11
CA ARG A 228 -2.57 19.59 -21.10
C ARG A 228 -2.74 18.98 -22.49
N GLY A 229 -1.85 18.03 -22.82
CA GLY A 229 -1.89 17.28 -24.08
C GLY A 229 -2.98 16.20 -24.14
N GLY A 230 -3.71 15.99 -23.04
CA GLY A 230 -4.75 14.99 -22.89
C GLY A 230 -4.49 13.99 -21.76
N PRO A 231 -5.47 13.14 -21.47
CA PRO A 231 -5.36 12.13 -20.43
C PRO A 231 -4.39 11.02 -20.84
N GLN A 232 -3.54 10.59 -19.91
CA GLN A 232 -2.69 9.41 -20.06
C GLN A 232 -2.96 8.45 -18.91
N ARG A 233 -3.47 7.27 -19.23
CA ARG A 233 -3.65 6.21 -18.25
C ARG A 233 -2.33 5.49 -18.02
N ILE A 234 -1.99 5.28 -16.74
CA ILE A 234 -0.74 4.64 -16.34
C ILE A 234 -0.96 3.56 -15.28
N LYS A 235 -0.03 2.62 -15.20
CA LYS A 235 0.18 1.78 -14.04
C LYS A 235 1.61 1.95 -13.52
N LEU A 236 1.73 2.12 -12.21
CA LEU A 236 3.00 2.11 -11.51
C LEU A 236 3.04 0.89 -10.59
N SER A 237 4.17 0.19 -10.58
CA SER A 237 4.46 -0.85 -9.60
C SER A 237 5.90 -0.70 -9.13
N VAL A 238 6.08 -0.58 -7.82
CA VAL A 238 7.39 -0.63 -7.17
C VAL A 238 7.37 -1.80 -6.21
N ARG A 239 8.29 -2.75 -6.36
CA ARG A 239 8.47 -3.89 -5.46
C ARG A 239 9.72 -3.70 -4.63
N TYR A 240 9.64 -4.11 -3.37
CA TYR A 240 10.73 -4.04 -2.41
C TYR A 240 10.96 -5.43 -1.86
N GLU A 241 12.11 -6.02 -2.20
CA GLU A 241 12.40 -7.43 -1.95
C GLU A 241 13.80 -7.60 -1.35
N ASN A 242 14.07 -8.78 -0.80
CA ASN A 242 15.39 -9.17 -0.34
C ASN A 242 15.96 -8.25 0.75
N TYR A 243 15.12 -7.82 1.70
CA TYR A 243 15.59 -7.07 2.86
C TYR A 243 16.62 -7.88 3.64
N ARG A 244 17.83 -7.33 3.82
CA ARG A 244 18.92 -7.93 4.58
C ARG A 244 19.51 -6.88 5.51
N LYS A 245 19.50 -7.17 6.80
CA LYS A 245 20.13 -6.30 7.78
C LYS A 245 21.65 -6.32 7.60
N PHE A 246 22.32 -5.17 7.69
CA PHE A 246 23.75 -5.11 7.80
C PHE A 246 24.15 -5.82 9.10
N GLY A 247 24.69 -7.02 8.99
CA GLY A 247 25.22 -7.77 10.11
C GLY A 247 26.74 -7.65 10.15
N SER A 248 27.32 -7.98 11.28
CA SER A 248 28.75 -8.04 11.51
C SER A 248 29.52 -9.01 10.59
N ASP A 249 28.81 -9.76 9.74
CA ASP A 249 29.39 -10.87 8.97
C ASP A 249 29.44 -10.62 7.45
N THR A 250 29.05 -9.44 6.96
CA THR A 250 29.14 -9.15 5.53
C THR A 250 30.20 -8.08 5.29
N ILE A 251 31.42 -8.54 5.04
CA ILE A 251 32.48 -7.69 4.47
C ILE A 251 32.16 -7.53 2.99
N ILE A 252 31.61 -6.38 2.60
CA ILE A 252 31.53 -6.01 1.19
C ILE A 252 32.90 -5.48 0.79
N THR A 253 33.69 -6.30 0.12
CA THR A 253 34.97 -5.87 -0.45
C THR A 253 34.66 -5.12 -1.75
N PHE A 254 34.90 -3.80 -1.75
CA PHE A 254 34.93 -3.02 -2.97
C PHE A 254 36.29 -3.27 -3.64
N THR A 255 36.29 -3.88 -4.79
CA THR A 255 37.48 -3.92 -5.65
C THR A 255 37.54 -2.59 -6.41
N PRO A 256 38.69 -1.88 -6.40
CA PRO A 256 38.88 -0.60 -7.05
C PRO A 256 38.72 -0.64 -8.57
#